data_8baeec1cc68de4dba001968f4032fe65
#
_entry.id   8baeec1cc68de4dba001968f4032fe65
#
_cell.length_a   1.000
_cell.length_b   1.000
_cell.length_c   1.000
_cell.angle_alpha   90.00
_cell.angle_beta   90.00
_cell.angle_gamma   90.00
#
_symmetry.space_group_name_H-M   'P 1'
#
loop_
_entity.id
_entity.type
_entity.pdbx_description
1 polymer ?
#
loop_
_entity_poly.entity_id
_entity_poly.type
_entity_poly.pdbx_seq_one_letter_code
_entity_poly.pdbx_strand_id
1 'polypeptide(L)'
;LGTYPLYAKQLTDVLVMAYEEGYRLIDTADNYYNEKDLGESLYYIYNQLGAKREDFFLVSKVSDELYPIGDYRAGSNRGVYFWKSSRIMQSPNAVREILEEKIDNTLRFLKTDYLDLWLMHWPYPDFFLEIWHEMEKIYAAGKVKAIGVCNCRVRHLKALRDQGLSIPMVNQFESSPLNTKEEIIDY
;
A
#
# COMPACT_ATOMS: atom_id res chain seq x y z
N LEU A 1 12.11 -1.87 6.49
CA LEU A 1 12.14 -0.43 6.75
C LEU A 1 10.79 0.19 6.35
N GLY A 2 10.10 0.87 7.29
CA GLY A 2 8.98 1.76 6.97
C GLY A 2 9.49 3.14 6.57
N THR A 3 8.84 3.76 5.58
CA THR A 3 9.31 5.05 5.03
C THR A 3 8.57 6.26 5.58
N TYR A 4 7.46 6.09 6.29
CA TYR A 4 6.74 7.21 6.91
C TYR A 4 7.39 7.64 8.25
N PRO A 5 7.58 8.94 8.50
CA PRO A 5 7.38 10.12 7.67
C PRO A 5 8.70 10.68 7.07
N LEU A 6 9.45 9.86 6.34
CA LEU A 6 10.74 10.25 5.77
C LEU A 6 10.57 10.86 4.37
N TYR A 7 11.32 11.92 4.05
CA TYR A 7 11.26 12.63 2.77
C TYR A 7 12.64 13.05 2.28
N ALA A 8 12.77 13.22 0.99
CA ALA A 8 13.95 13.81 0.32
C ALA A 8 15.27 13.21 0.84
N LYS A 9 16.25 14.09 1.18
CA LYS A 9 17.56 13.63 1.64
C LYS A 9 17.52 12.74 2.89
N GLN A 10 16.62 13.00 3.84
CA GLN A 10 16.49 12.17 5.05
C GLN A 10 16.11 10.74 4.69
N LEU A 11 15.18 10.56 3.74
CA LEU A 11 14.80 9.24 3.26
C LEU A 11 15.99 8.53 2.61
N THR A 12 16.75 9.23 1.77
CA THR A 12 17.95 8.68 1.14
C THR A 12 18.99 8.23 2.18
N ASP A 13 19.32 9.09 3.14
CA ASP A 13 20.33 8.79 4.17
C ASP A 13 19.90 7.56 4.99
N VAL A 14 18.64 7.50 5.43
CA VAL A 14 18.11 6.34 6.19
C VAL A 14 18.08 5.09 5.34
N LEU A 15 17.71 5.19 4.07
CA LEU A 15 17.64 4.03 3.17
C LEU A 15 19.03 3.45 2.88
N VAL A 16 20.05 4.31 2.71
CA VAL A 16 21.45 3.87 2.54
C VAL A 16 21.93 3.12 3.78
N MET A 17 21.76 3.71 4.97
CA MET A 17 22.12 3.03 6.23
C MET A 17 21.38 1.69 6.38
N ALA A 18 20.08 1.66 6.10
CA ALA A 18 19.30 0.44 6.17
C ALA A 18 19.82 -0.64 5.17
N TYR A 19 20.18 -0.23 3.95
CA TYR A 19 20.75 -1.12 2.96
C TYR A 19 22.09 -1.72 3.44
N GLU A 20 22.98 -0.91 4.01
CA GLU A 20 24.27 -1.33 4.58
C GLU A 20 24.08 -2.29 5.74
N GLU A 21 23.08 -2.08 6.59
CA GLU A 21 22.68 -2.97 7.70
C GLU A 21 21.89 -4.22 7.26
N GLY A 22 21.71 -4.42 5.95
CA GLY A 22 21.08 -5.63 5.41
C GLY A 22 19.56 -5.58 5.28
N TYR A 23 18.90 -4.45 5.51
CA TYR A 23 17.47 -4.32 5.23
C TYR A 23 17.21 -4.41 3.74
N ARG A 24 16.20 -5.22 3.36
CA ARG A 24 15.80 -5.41 1.95
C ARG A 24 14.31 -5.21 1.73
N LEU A 25 13.48 -5.37 2.77
CA LEU A 25 12.06 -5.07 2.71
C LEU A 25 11.85 -3.58 3.00
N ILE A 26 11.26 -2.87 2.03
CA ILE A 26 10.94 -1.44 2.13
C ILE A 26 9.43 -1.28 2.01
N ASP A 27 8.83 -0.65 3.01
CA ASP A 27 7.39 -0.45 3.14
C ASP A 27 7.03 1.03 2.98
N THR A 28 6.23 1.33 1.97
CA THR A 28 5.68 2.65 1.68
C THR A 28 4.17 2.61 1.46
N ALA A 29 3.57 3.71 1.06
CA ALA A 29 2.19 3.84 0.62
C ALA A 29 2.00 5.09 -0.24
N ASP A 30 1.00 5.09 -1.12
CA ASP A 30 0.68 6.22 -1.98
C ASP A 30 0.38 7.51 -1.17
N ASN A 31 -0.29 7.39 -0.03
CA ASN A 31 -0.64 8.51 0.85
C ASN A 31 0.48 8.92 1.83
N TYR A 32 1.67 8.32 1.74
CA TYR A 32 2.85 8.83 2.44
C TYR A 32 3.50 9.99 1.67
N TYR A 33 3.13 10.17 0.38
CA TYR A 33 3.61 11.23 -0.51
C TYR A 33 5.13 11.26 -0.67
N ASN A 34 5.79 10.14 -0.45
CA ASN A 34 7.24 9.99 -0.54
C ASN A 34 7.70 8.91 -1.54
N GLU A 35 6.79 8.29 -2.29
CA GLU A 35 7.16 7.25 -3.27
C GLU A 35 8.14 7.78 -4.34
N LYS A 36 7.99 9.04 -4.77
CA LYS A 36 8.93 9.66 -5.71
C LYS A 36 10.32 9.80 -5.10
N ASP A 37 10.41 10.29 -3.87
CA ASP A 37 11.69 10.43 -3.15
C ASP A 37 12.31 9.05 -2.90
N LEU A 38 11.49 8.05 -2.60
CA LEU A 38 11.93 6.66 -2.45
C LEU A 38 12.51 6.11 -3.76
N GLY A 39 11.83 6.34 -4.89
CA GLY A 39 12.32 5.92 -6.20
C GLY A 39 13.65 6.57 -6.57
N GLU A 40 13.85 7.86 -6.25
CA GLU A 40 15.15 8.53 -6.43
C GLU A 40 16.22 7.94 -5.52
N SER A 41 15.89 7.63 -4.27
CA SER A 41 16.81 7.03 -3.31
C SER A 41 17.21 5.61 -3.70
N LEU A 42 16.27 4.79 -4.18
CA LEU A 42 16.56 3.45 -4.71
C LEU A 42 17.45 3.55 -5.96
N TYR A 43 17.16 4.47 -6.88
CA TYR A 43 17.98 4.70 -8.06
C TYR A 43 19.42 5.09 -7.68
N TYR A 44 19.59 5.92 -6.65
CA TYR A 44 20.91 6.22 -6.09
C TYR A 44 21.63 4.96 -5.59
N ILE A 45 20.96 4.12 -4.82
CA ILE A 45 21.53 2.87 -4.28
C ILE A 45 21.92 1.91 -5.41
N TYR A 46 21.09 1.78 -6.45
CA TYR A 46 21.41 0.93 -7.61
C TYR A 46 22.67 1.41 -8.33
N ASN A 47 22.82 2.72 -8.53
CA ASN A 47 23.93 3.25 -9.31
C ASN A 47 25.22 3.46 -8.50
N GLN A 48 25.13 3.77 -7.21
CA GLN A 48 26.29 4.10 -6.40
C GLN A 48 26.76 2.94 -5.52
N LEU A 49 25.85 2.07 -5.10
CA LEU A 49 26.20 0.96 -4.20
C LEU A 49 26.10 -0.41 -4.89
N GLY A 50 25.75 -0.44 -6.17
CA GLY A 50 25.73 -1.66 -7.00
C GLY A 50 24.59 -2.63 -6.69
N ALA A 51 23.59 -2.20 -5.93
CA ALA A 51 22.39 -3.00 -5.70
C ALA A 51 21.54 -3.15 -6.98
N LYS A 52 20.69 -4.15 -6.99
CA LYS A 52 19.73 -4.39 -8.07
C LYS A 52 18.30 -4.30 -7.55
N ARG A 53 17.33 -4.11 -8.45
CA ARG A 53 15.90 -4.11 -8.10
C ARG A 53 15.49 -5.40 -7.37
N GLU A 54 16.03 -6.52 -7.79
CA GLU A 54 15.74 -7.85 -7.26
C GLU A 54 16.26 -8.05 -5.84
N ASP A 55 17.20 -7.24 -5.38
CA ASP A 55 17.70 -7.29 -4.00
C ASP A 55 16.67 -6.77 -3.00
N PHE A 56 15.66 -6.02 -3.46
CA PHE A 56 14.65 -5.42 -2.61
C PHE A 56 13.29 -6.08 -2.73
N PHE A 57 12.60 -6.17 -1.61
CA PHE A 57 11.18 -6.48 -1.52
C PHE A 57 10.40 -5.17 -1.28
N LEU A 58 9.79 -4.63 -2.33
CA LEU A 58 9.07 -3.35 -2.27
C LEU A 58 7.59 -3.59 -1.98
N VAL A 59 7.12 -2.97 -0.90
CA VAL A 59 5.72 -2.94 -0.50
C VAL A 59 5.18 -1.54 -0.67
N SER A 60 4.07 -1.39 -1.38
CA SER A 60 3.26 -0.17 -1.34
C SER A 60 1.80 -0.50 -1.04
N LYS A 61 1.03 0.54 -0.75
CA LYS A 61 -0.36 0.41 -0.35
C LYS A 61 -1.22 1.38 -1.14
N VAL A 62 -2.40 0.92 -1.54
CA VAL A 62 -3.40 1.78 -2.12
C VAL A 62 -4.27 2.36 -1.01
N SER A 63 -4.28 3.69 -0.94
CA SER A 63 -5.15 4.45 -0.05
C SER A 63 -6.29 5.08 -0.84
N ASP A 64 -7.30 5.55 -0.14
CA ASP A 64 -8.36 6.32 -0.77
C ASP A 64 -7.83 7.70 -1.23
N GLU A 65 -8.32 8.18 -2.37
CA GLU A 65 -8.03 9.54 -2.86
C GLU A 65 -8.78 10.62 -2.09
N LEU A 66 -9.51 10.26 -1.07
CA LEU A 66 -10.63 11.02 -0.53
C LEU A 66 -10.30 11.83 0.70
N TYR A 67 -9.03 11.87 1.09
CA TYR A 67 -8.58 12.90 2.01
C TYR A 67 -8.15 14.13 1.20
N PRO A 68 -8.97 15.19 1.15
CA PRO A 68 -8.44 16.48 0.71
C PRO A 68 -7.23 16.76 1.61
N ILE A 69 -6.12 17.09 1.01
CA ILE A 69 -4.82 17.37 1.66
C ILE A 69 -4.92 18.39 2.81
N GLY A 70 -6.08 19.07 2.96
CA GLY A 70 -6.36 20.06 4.00
C GLY A 70 -6.78 19.51 5.36
N ASP A 71 -7.41 18.35 5.45
CA ASP A 71 -8.07 17.92 6.70
C ASP A 71 -7.20 17.05 7.62
N TYR A 72 -6.14 16.44 7.13
CA TYR A 72 -5.25 15.61 7.95
C TYR A 72 -4.47 16.45 9.00
N ARG A 73 -4.28 17.75 8.76
CA ARG A 73 -3.61 18.67 9.70
C ARG A 73 -4.53 19.25 10.76
N ALA A 74 -5.83 19.06 10.67
CA ALA A 74 -6.82 19.73 11.51
C ALA A 74 -7.25 18.93 12.74
N GLY A 75 -6.63 17.78 13.07
CA GLY A 75 -6.90 17.05 14.32
C GLY A 75 -8.35 16.63 14.51
N SER A 76 -9.16 16.58 13.47
CA SER A 76 -10.55 16.14 13.58
C SER A 76 -10.60 14.61 13.61
N ASN A 77 -10.76 14.04 14.81
CA ASN A 77 -11.07 12.64 15.08
C ASN A 77 -12.43 12.18 14.50
N ARG A 78 -12.88 12.76 13.40
CA ARG A 78 -14.08 12.32 12.71
C ARG A 78 -13.66 11.51 11.50
N GLY A 79 -13.40 10.21 11.72
CA GLY A 79 -13.26 9.21 10.68
C GLY A 79 -14.55 9.08 9.87
N VAL A 80 -14.85 10.07 9.06
CA VAL A 80 -15.84 9.96 8.02
C VAL A 80 -15.10 9.50 6.78
N TYR A 81 -15.08 8.20 6.58
CA TYR A 81 -14.55 7.58 5.36
C TYR A 81 -15.45 7.95 4.18
N PHE A 82 -15.07 8.98 3.44
CA PHE A 82 -15.80 9.38 2.24
C PHE A 82 -15.21 8.72 0.99
N TRP A 83 -15.53 7.46 0.77
CA TRP A 83 -15.45 6.86 -0.57
C TRP A 83 -16.55 7.41 -1.52
N LYS A 84 -17.24 8.44 -1.12
CA LYS A 84 -18.16 9.20 -1.97
C LYS A 84 -17.42 10.25 -2.77
N SER A 85 -16.32 9.87 -3.47
CA SER A 85 -15.84 10.79 -4.49
C SER A 85 -16.87 10.86 -5.61
N SER A 86 -17.05 12.05 -6.12
CA SER A 86 -17.88 12.27 -7.31
C SER A 86 -17.45 11.37 -8.48
N ARG A 87 -16.20 10.93 -8.51
CA ARG A 87 -15.62 10.04 -9.53
C ARG A 87 -16.18 8.61 -9.41
N ILE A 88 -16.24 8.02 -8.21
CA ILE A 88 -16.78 6.67 -8.01
C ILE A 88 -18.27 6.62 -8.34
N MET A 89 -19.00 7.69 -8.07
CA MET A 89 -20.43 7.74 -8.37
C MET A 89 -20.76 7.97 -9.84
N GLN A 90 -19.79 8.30 -10.70
CA GLN A 90 -20.00 8.67 -12.10
C GLN A 90 -19.77 7.53 -13.09
N SER A 91 -19.08 6.46 -12.69
CA SER A 91 -18.75 5.33 -13.59
C SER A 91 -18.88 4.00 -12.88
N PRO A 92 -19.51 2.99 -13.47
CA PRO A 92 -19.52 1.62 -12.94
C PRO A 92 -18.12 0.97 -12.92
N ASN A 93 -17.14 1.57 -13.59
CA ASN A 93 -15.76 1.10 -13.64
C ASN A 93 -14.80 1.97 -12.83
N ALA A 94 -15.31 2.92 -12.05
CA ALA A 94 -14.48 3.94 -11.40
C ALA A 94 -13.45 3.33 -10.43
N VAL A 95 -13.80 2.31 -9.67
CA VAL A 95 -12.88 1.61 -8.75
C VAL A 95 -11.71 1.04 -9.55
N ARG A 96 -11.98 0.35 -10.65
CA ARG A 96 -10.96 -0.20 -11.54
C ARG A 96 -10.04 0.88 -12.11
N GLU A 97 -10.60 1.93 -12.68
CA GLU A 97 -9.85 3.03 -13.29
C GLU A 97 -8.94 3.72 -12.27
N ILE A 98 -9.44 3.94 -11.05
CA ILE A 98 -8.66 4.52 -9.95
C ILE A 98 -7.51 3.59 -9.55
N LEU A 99 -7.76 2.30 -9.39
CA LEU A 99 -6.73 1.34 -8.98
C LEU A 99 -5.65 1.17 -10.05
N GLU A 100 -6.03 1.13 -11.34
CA GLU A 100 -5.08 1.09 -12.46
C GLU A 100 -4.22 2.35 -12.50
N GLU A 101 -4.79 3.53 -12.33
CA GLU A 101 -4.05 4.79 -12.25
C GLU A 101 -3.09 4.82 -11.04
N LYS A 102 -3.56 4.36 -9.87
CA LYS A 102 -2.73 4.35 -8.65
C LYS A 102 -1.54 3.42 -8.76
N ILE A 103 -1.73 2.20 -9.24
CA ILE A 103 -0.61 1.26 -9.39
C ILE A 103 0.39 1.78 -10.43
N ASP A 104 -0.08 2.35 -11.55
CA ASP A 104 0.80 2.90 -12.58
C ASP A 104 1.60 4.11 -12.06
N ASN A 105 0.99 4.97 -11.26
CA ASN A 105 1.68 6.06 -10.58
C ASN A 105 2.72 5.56 -9.58
N THR A 106 2.38 4.58 -8.74
CA THR A 106 3.31 3.96 -7.78
C THR A 106 4.52 3.36 -8.50
N LEU A 107 4.31 2.56 -9.53
CA LEU A 107 5.41 1.96 -10.32
C LEU A 107 6.30 3.04 -10.97
N ARG A 108 5.69 4.07 -11.54
CA ARG A 108 6.41 5.20 -12.13
C ARG A 108 7.23 5.98 -11.10
N PHE A 109 6.67 6.26 -9.92
CA PHE A 109 7.36 6.97 -8.86
C PHE A 109 8.52 6.17 -8.28
N LEU A 110 8.31 4.87 -8.06
CA LEU A 110 9.33 3.95 -7.55
C LEU A 110 10.35 3.53 -8.62
N LYS A 111 10.17 3.95 -9.90
CA LYS A 111 11.05 3.61 -11.03
C LYS A 111 11.24 2.11 -11.19
N THR A 112 10.16 1.35 -11.15
CA THR A 112 10.15 -0.11 -11.24
C THR A 112 8.98 -0.59 -12.09
N ASP A 113 9.11 -1.79 -12.68
CA ASP A 113 8.07 -2.40 -13.50
C ASP A 113 7.11 -3.28 -12.67
N TYR A 114 7.43 -3.54 -11.41
CA TYR A 114 6.60 -4.36 -10.53
C TYR A 114 6.75 -4.00 -9.05
N LEU A 115 5.73 -4.31 -8.26
CA LEU A 115 5.83 -4.42 -6.81
C LEU A 115 5.93 -5.88 -6.37
N ASP A 116 6.64 -6.13 -5.27
CA ASP A 116 6.63 -7.45 -4.65
C ASP A 116 5.34 -7.69 -3.87
N LEU A 117 4.80 -6.64 -3.24
CA LEU A 117 3.53 -6.71 -2.52
C LEU A 117 2.77 -5.40 -2.61
N TRP A 118 1.48 -5.50 -2.98
CA TRP A 118 0.57 -4.35 -2.98
C TRP A 118 -0.59 -4.59 -2.03
N LEU A 119 -0.81 -3.65 -1.11
CA LEU A 119 -1.78 -3.80 -0.02
C LEU A 119 -2.94 -2.82 -0.18
N MET A 120 -4.15 -3.28 0.11
CA MET A 120 -5.26 -2.38 0.43
C MET A 120 -5.03 -1.80 1.82
N HIS A 121 -4.83 -0.47 1.92
CA HIS A 121 -4.36 0.17 3.16
C HIS A 121 -5.36 0.06 4.32
N TRP A 122 -6.67 0.10 4.01
CA TRP A 122 -7.76 -0.03 4.97
C TRP A 122 -8.92 -0.84 4.39
N PRO A 123 -9.71 -1.53 5.23
CA PRO A 123 -10.94 -2.20 4.76
C PRO A 123 -12.04 -1.16 4.54
N TYR A 124 -12.00 -0.50 3.39
CA TYR A 124 -12.91 0.59 3.03
C TYR A 124 -14.37 0.13 3.04
N PRO A 125 -15.25 0.71 3.88
CA PRO A 125 -16.67 0.38 3.85
C PRO A 125 -17.25 0.59 2.44
N ASP A 126 -18.27 -0.17 2.09
CA ASP A 126 -19.00 -0.13 0.82
C ASP A 126 -18.24 -0.61 -0.43
N PHE A 127 -16.89 -0.47 -0.48
CA PHE A 127 -16.08 -0.83 -1.66
C PHE A 127 -15.03 -1.91 -1.39
N PHE A 128 -14.96 -2.46 -0.19
CA PHE A 128 -13.93 -3.42 0.21
C PHE A 128 -13.83 -4.63 -0.73
N LEU A 129 -14.98 -5.24 -1.04
CA LEU A 129 -15.05 -6.43 -1.91
C LEU A 129 -14.73 -6.08 -3.36
N GLU A 130 -15.23 -4.94 -3.85
CA GLU A 130 -14.98 -4.47 -5.21
C GLU A 130 -13.51 -4.13 -5.43
N ILE A 131 -12.90 -3.39 -4.49
CA ILE A 131 -11.47 -3.07 -4.53
C ILE A 131 -10.64 -4.36 -4.55
N TRP A 132 -10.96 -5.32 -3.68
CA TRP A 132 -10.22 -6.57 -3.63
C TRP A 132 -10.32 -7.33 -4.96
N HIS A 133 -11.51 -7.42 -5.52
CA HIS A 133 -11.73 -8.07 -6.83
C HIS A 133 -10.93 -7.40 -7.95
N GLU A 134 -10.86 -6.06 -7.99
CA GLU A 134 -10.04 -5.36 -8.97
C GLU A 134 -8.53 -5.53 -8.70
N MET A 135 -8.11 -5.61 -7.44
CA MET A 135 -6.71 -5.94 -7.09
C MET A 135 -6.32 -7.34 -7.57
N GLU A 136 -7.21 -8.33 -7.50
CA GLU A 136 -6.98 -9.68 -8.07
C GLU A 136 -6.70 -9.61 -9.58
N LYS A 137 -7.41 -8.76 -10.32
CA LYS A 137 -7.17 -8.58 -11.77
C LYS A 137 -5.82 -7.93 -12.06
N ILE A 138 -5.43 -6.93 -11.26
CA ILE A 138 -4.11 -6.27 -11.37
C ILE A 138 -2.98 -7.27 -11.06
N TYR A 139 -3.17 -8.11 -10.05
CA TYR A 139 -2.26 -9.21 -9.74
C TYR A 139 -2.16 -10.21 -10.90
N ALA A 140 -3.27 -10.63 -11.47
CA ALA A 140 -3.30 -11.53 -12.62
C ALA A 140 -2.63 -10.92 -13.86
N ALA A 141 -2.65 -9.60 -14.00
CA ALA A 141 -1.95 -8.87 -15.07
C ALA A 141 -0.42 -8.77 -14.86
N GLY A 142 0.10 -9.20 -13.70
CA GLY A 142 1.53 -9.28 -13.42
C GLY A 142 2.21 -7.98 -12.98
N LYS A 143 1.45 -6.90 -12.73
CA LYS A 143 2.01 -5.63 -12.21
C LYS A 143 2.51 -5.75 -10.77
N VAL A 144 1.98 -6.71 -10.02
CA VAL A 144 2.36 -6.99 -8.63
C VAL A 144 2.55 -8.50 -8.45
N LYS A 145 3.52 -8.91 -7.63
CA LYS A 145 3.82 -10.33 -7.37
C LYS A 145 2.97 -10.93 -6.26
N ALA A 146 2.41 -10.09 -5.39
CA ALA A 146 1.51 -10.48 -4.33
C ALA A 146 0.55 -9.35 -3.99
N ILE A 147 -0.63 -9.71 -3.49
CA ILE A 147 -1.61 -8.76 -2.97
C ILE A 147 -2.00 -9.11 -1.54
N GLY A 148 -2.35 -8.09 -0.78
CA GLY A 148 -2.77 -8.24 0.60
C GLY A 148 -3.60 -7.07 1.09
N VAL A 149 -3.86 -7.06 2.37
CA VAL A 149 -4.68 -6.06 3.04
C VAL A 149 -3.96 -5.51 4.27
N CYS A 150 -4.40 -4.34 4.74
CA CYS A 150 -4.00 -3.81 6.04
C CYS A 150 -5.23 -3.61 6.93
N ASN A 151 -5.01 -3.70 8.25
CA ASN A 151 -6.02 -3.36 9.26
C ASN A 151 -7.33 -4.16 9.16
N CYS A 152 -7.32 -5.28 8.44
CA CYS A 152 -8.49 -6.14 8.34
C CYS A 152 -8.70 -6.97 9.60
N ARG A 153 -9.95 -7.03 10.06
CA ARG A 153 -10.40 -7.93 11.11
C ARG A 153 -10.90 -9.23 10.50
N VAL A 154 -11.04 -10.27 11.30
CA VAL A 154 -11.57 -11.59 10.89
C VAL A 154 -12.87 -11.49 10.08
N ARG A 155 -13.78 -10.58 10.46
CA ARG A 155 -15.03 -10.35 9.70
C ARG A 155 -14.80 -9.95 8.23
N HIS A 156 -13.73 -9.18 7.96
CA HIS A 156 -13.41 -8.76 6.59
C HIS A 156 -12.85 -9.91 5.76
N LEU A 157 -11.99 -10.73 6.37
CA LEU A 157 -11.44 -11.93 5.73
C LEU A 157 -12.54 -12.96 5.45
N LYS A 158 -13.49 -13.14 6.40
CA LYS A 158 -14.67 -13.97 6.19
C LYS A 158 -15.54 -13.46 5.02
N ALA A 159 -15.75 -12.14 4.92
CA ALA A 159 -16.53 -11.56 3.83
C ALA A 159 -15.91 -11.86 2.45
N LEU A 160 -14.59 -11.81 2.29
CA LEU A 160 -13.92 -12.21 1.05
C LEU A 160 -14.20 -13.69 0.73
N ARG A 161 -13.99 -14.58 1.69
CA ARG A 161 -14.23 -16.01 1.52
C ARG A 161 -15.68 -16.31 1.16
N ASP A 162 -16.63 -15.68 1.84
CA ASP A 162 -18.07 -15.93 1.64
C ASP A 162 -18.55 -15.44 0.27
N GLN A 163 -17.81 -14.53 -0.37
CA GLN A 163 -18.02 -14.08 -1.75
C GLN A 163 -17.21 -14.86 -2.79
N GLY A 164 -16.47 -15.90 -2.37
CA GLY A 164 -15.64 -16.70 -3.27
C GLY A 164 -14.41 -15.96 -3.83
N LEU A 165 -14.00 -14.86 -3.20
CA LEU A 165 -12.79 -14.13 -3.52
C LEU A 165 -11.56 -14.77 -2.87
N SER A 166 -10.37 -14.52 -3.40
CA SER A 166 -9.15 -15.07 -2.82
C SER A 166 -8.89 -14.52 -1.41
N ILE A 167 -8.25 -15.34 -0.58
CA ILE A 167 -7.79 -14.89 0.73
C ILE A 167 -6.49 -14.08 0.54
N PRO A 168 -6.37 -12.90 1.19
CA PRO A 168 -5.15 -12.11 1.12
C PRO A 168 -3.92 -12.89 1.54
N MET A 169 -2.81 -12.74 0.79
CA MET A 169 -1.53 -13.36 1.13
C MET A 169 -0.91 -12.75 2.39
N VAL A 170 -1.23 -11.50 2.68
CA VAL A 170 -0.74 -10.75 3.84
C VAL A 170 -1.88 -9.90 4.41
N ASN A 171 -1.96 -9.81 5.72
CA ASN A 171 -2.74 -8.81 6.44
C ASN A 171 -1.79 -8.05 7.38
N GLN A 172 -1.43 -6.82 7.01
CA GLN A 172 -0.56 -5.97 7.82
C GLN A 172 -1.40 -5.18 8.84
N PHE A 173 -1.11 -5.30 10.13
CA PHE A 173 -1.83 -4.61 11.18
C PHE A 173 -0.90 -4.19 12.32
N GLU A 174 -1.34 -3.19 13.09
CA GLU A 174 -0.65 -2.80 14.32
C GLU A 174 -0.72 -3.93 15.33
N SER A 175 0.45 -4.36 15.82
CA SER A 175 0.58 -5.30 16.94
C SER A 175 1.61 -4.78 17.93
N SER A 176 1.27 -4.83 19.22
CA SER A 176 2.15 -4.41 20.30
C SER A 176 1.86 -5.24 21.55
N PRO A 177 2.72 -5.21 22.60
CA PRO A 177 2.43 -5.90 23.86
C PRO A 177 1.10 -5.51 24.52
N LEU A 178 0.56 -4.33 24.20
CA LEU A 178 -0.72 -3.84 24.70
C LEU A 178 -1.90 -4.11 23.74
N ASN A 179 -1.61 -4.59 22.51
CA ASN A 179 -2.60 -4.83 21.48
C ASN A 179 -2.16 -6.01 20.59
N THR A 180 -2.27 -7.22 21.15
CA THR A 180 -1.70 -8.45 20.60
C THR A 180 -2.41 -8.97 19.33
N LYS A 181 -3.69 -8.57 19.10
CA LYS A 181 -4.50 -9.00 17.95
C LYS A 181 -4.65 -10.53 17.80
N GLU A 182 -4.69 -11.26 18.90
CA GLU A 182 -4.76 -12.74 18.93
C GLU A 182 -5.85 -13.29 18.01
N GLU A 183 -7.05 -12.70 17.99
CA GLU A 183 -8.15 -13.13 17.12
C GLU A 183 -7.78 -13.15 15.62
N ILE A 184 -6.89 -12.23 15.19
CA ILE A 184 -6.45 -12.17 13.79
C ILE A 184 -5.32 -13.15 13.54
N ILE A 185 -4.44 -13.35 14.52
CA ILE A 185 -3.30 -14.25 14.43
C ILE A 185 -3.76 -15.71 14.40
N ASP A 186 -4.79 -16.04 15.18
CA ASP A 186 -5.32 -17.40 15.30
C ASP A 186 -6.23 -17.80 14.12
N TYR A 187 -6.72 -16.83 13.34
CA TYR A 187 -7.59 -17.07 12.18
C TYR A 187 -6.81 -17.48 10.95
#